data_c1a7588cc5aeb740598d1e95d462de6c
#
_entry.id   c1a7588cc5aeb740598d1e95d462de6c
#
_cell.length_a   1.000
_cell.length_b   1.000
_cell.length_c   1.000
_cell.angle_alpha   90.00
_cell.angle_beta   90.00
_cell.angle_gamma   90.00
#
_symmetry.space_group_name_H-M   'P 1'
#
loop_
_entity.id
_entity.type
_entity.pdbx_description
1 polymer ?
#
loop_
_entity_poly.entity_id
_entity_poly.type
_entity_poly.pdbx_seq_one_letter_code
_entity_poly.pdbx_strand_id
1 'polypeptide(L)'
;MNAQAAYDVGLLTHLVDMADVDKATHNCVSNGKPSDKYSGKPANENSKVVKFATDFYRDENLPILLSGGCPDGYDAEDKTISRQLKNLKYTAPIALSMASELIDITANTTLEQGLDSELAKLTDIFSTRDALEGLSALIEGRRATYQNS
;
A
#
# COMPACT_ATOMS: atom_id res chain seq x y z
N MET A 1 5.52 -9.43 -0.21
CA MET A 1 6.52 -8.90 0.75
C MET A 1 6.61 -9.90 1.89
N ASN A 2 7.80 -10.22 2.40
CA ASN A 2 7.96 -11.04 3.61
C ASN A 2 7.99 -10.15 4.86
N ALA A 3 7.92 -10.75 6.06
CA ALA A 3 7.86 -10.01 7.33
C ALA A 3 9.09 -9.12 7.57
N GLN A 4 10.29 -9.58 7.20
CA GLN A 4 11.52 -8.77 7.32
C GLN A 4 11.45 -7.53 6.43
N ALA A 5 11.05 -7.67 5.16
CA ALA A 5 10.91 -6.53 4.25
C ALA A 5 9.83 -5.55 4.72
N ALA A 6 8.71 -6.04 5.27
CA ALA A 6 7.67 -5.19 5.85
C ALA A 6 8.16 -4.41 7.08
N TYR A 7 9.01 -5.04 7.90
CA TYR A 7 9.67 -4.37 9.02
C TYR A 7 10.69 -3.33 8.55
N ASP A 8 11.49 -3.64 7.53
CA ASP A 8 12.52 -2.74 6.98
C ASP A 8 11.91 -1.46 6.36
N VAL A 9 10.70 -1.55 5.80
CA VAL A 9 9.97 -0.37 5.25
C VAL A 9 9.09 0.33 6.30
N GLY A 10 9.10 -0.12 7.56
CA GLY A 10 8.35 0.53 8.64
C GLY A 10 6.86 0.17 8.71
N LEU A 11 6.38 -0.78 7.90
CA LEU A 11 4.99 -1.28 7.97
C LEU A 11 4.71 -2.09 9.24
N LEU A 12 5.74 -2.72 9.80
CA LEU A 12 5.66 -3.42 11.07
C LEU A 12 6.47 -2.67 12.12
N THR A 13 5.85 -2.38 13.24
CA THR A 13 6.53 -1.77 14.39
C THR A 13 7.44 -2.75 15.11
N HIS A 14 7.11 -4.04 15.05
CA HIS A 14 7.83 -5.10 15.74
C HIS A 14 7.90 -6.36 14.88
N LEU A 15 9.04 -7.03 14.92
CA LEU A 15 9.26 -8.32 14.26
C LEU A 15 9.71 -9.32 15.33
N VAL A 16 8.97 -10.41 15.49
CA VAL A 16 9.24 -11.45 16.49
C VAL A 16 9.29 -12.81 15.84
N ASP A 17 10.03 -13.75 16.44
CA ASP A 17 10.03 -15.15 16.03
C ASP A 17 8.68 -15.79 16.34
N MET A 18 8.24 -16.76 15.52
CA MET A 18 6.96 -17.46 15.73
C MET A 18 6.84 -18.10 17.13
N ALA A 19 7.94 -18.61 17.68
CA ALA A 19 7.97 -19.18 19.01
C ALA A 19 7.74 -18.16 20.14
N ASP A 20 7.96 -16.88 19.87
CA ASP A 20 7.85 -15.79 20.85
C ASP A 20 6.55 -14.98 20.69
N VAL A 21 5.69 -15.28 19.71
CA VAL A 21 4.49 -14.49 19.38
C VAL A 21 3.57 -14.32 20.61
N ASP A 22 3.22 -15.42 21.28
CA ASP A 22 2.31 -15.38 22.44
C ASP A 22 2.89 -14.55 23.57
N LYS A 23 4.17 -14.70 23.86
CA LYS A 23 4.88 -13.93 24.88
C LYS A 23 4.96 -12.45 24.52
N ALA A 24 5.27 -12.15 23.25
CA ALA A 24 5.31 -10.77 22.77
C ALA A 24 3.94 -10.11 22.83
N THR A 25 2.88 -10.82 22.43
CA THR A 25 1.49 -10.35 22.53
C THR A 25 1.10 -10.06 23.97
N HIS A 26 1.38 -10.99 24.89
CA HIS A 26 1.10 -10.81 26.32
C HIS A 26 1.85 -9.58 26.87
N ASN A 27 3.10 -9.40 26.52
CA ASN A 27 3.88 -8.23 26.92
C ASN A 27 3.31 -6.92 26.34
N CYS A 28 2.86 -6.91 25.07
CA CYS A 28 2.19 -5.75 24.48
C CYS A 28 0.95 -5.34 25.28
N VAL A 29 0.11 -6.31 25.65
CA VAL A 29 -1.11 -6.05 26.44
C VAL A 29 -0.78 -5.52 27.83
N SER A 30 0.22 -6.12 28.50
CA SER A 30 0.55 -5.79 29.89
C SER A 30 1.42 -4.54 30.06
N ASN A 31 2.32 -4.26 29.10
CA ASN A 31 3.38 -3.26 29.23
C ASN A 31 3.41 -2.25 28.06
N GLY A 32 2.49 -2.33 27.11
CA GLY A 32 2.43 -1.47 25.91
C GLY A 32 3.52 -1.72 24.87
N LYS A 33 4.41 -2.71 25.09
CA LYS A 33 5.48 -3.09 24.13
C LYS A 33 5.81 -4.58 24.24
N PRO A 34 6.22 -5.25 23.15
CA PRO A 34 6.48 -6.69 23.15
C PRO A 34 7.68 -7.07 24.03
N SER A 35 8.75 -6.34 23.97
CA SER A 35 9.94 -6.37 24.83
C SER A 35 10.99 -5.41 24.29
N ASP A 36 12.08 -5.17 25.05
CA ASP A 36 13.18 -4.34 24.53
C ASP A 36 13.97 -5.03 23.40
N LYS A 37 13.93 -6.37 23.34
CA LYS A 37 14.53 -7.16 22.24
C LYS A 37 13.88 -6.87 20.89
N TYR A 38 12.59 -6.55 20.87
CA TYR A 38 11.76 -6.36 19.69
C TYR A 38 11.30 -4.91 19.53
N SER A 39 12.05 -3.94 20.07
CA SER A 39 11.74 -2.52 19.89
C SER A 39 11.75 -2.16 18.41
N GLY A 40 10.75 -1.40 17.99
CA GLY A 40 10.65 -0.93 16.61
C GLY A 40 11.90 -0.17 16.20
N LYS A 41 12.35 -0.38 14.97
CA LYS A 41 13.37 0.43 14.33
C LYS A 41 12.71 1.35 13.31
N PRO A 42 13.23 2.56 13.10
CA PRO A 42 12.79 3.38 11.97
C PRO A 42 13.01 2.60 10.66
N ALA A 43 12.24 2.96 9.63
CA ALA A 43 12.40 2.39 8.31
C ALA A 43 13.87 2.43 7.86
N ASN A 44 14.35 1.33 7.32
CA ASN A 44 15.72 1.26 6.81
C ASN A 44 15.76 1.86 5.39
N GLU A 45 16.07 3.14 5.29
CA GLU A 45 16.18 3.88 4.03
C GLU A 45 17.20 3.25 3.05
N ASN A 46 18.15 2.47 3.55
CA ASN A 46 19.12 1.75 2.73
C ASN A 46 18.61 0.39 2.25
N SER A 47 17.46 -0.06 2.69
CA SER A 47 16.83 -1.27 2.17
C SER A 47 16.61 -1.17 0.66
N LYS A 48 16.93 -2.23 -0.08
CA LYS A 48 16.65 -2.30 -1.54
C LYS A 48 15.18 -2.10 -1.86
N VAL A 49 14.29 -2.54 -0.97
CA VAL A 49 12.84 -2.40 -1.14
C VAL A 49 12.42 -0.94 -0.99
N VAL A 50 12.95 -0.23 0.03
CA VAL A 50 12.67 1.20 0.23
C VAL A 50 13.19 2.00 -0.96
N LYS A 51 14.46 1.82 -1.35
CA LYS A 51 15.04 2.51 -2.51
C LYS A 51 14.23 2.28 -3.78
N PHE A 52 13.89 1.02 -4.06
CA PHE A 52 13.06 0.69 -5.22
C PHE A 52 11.70 1.39 -5.14
N ALA A 53 11.02 1.35 -3.99
CA ALA A 53 9.73 1.99 -3.83
C ALA A 53 9.80 3.52 -4.01
N THR A 54 10.79 4.16 -3.38
CA THR A 54 11.00 5.61 -3.48
C THR A 54 11.31 6.04 -4.91
N ASP A 55 12.13 5.28 -5.65
CA ASP A 55 12.51 5.64 -7.01
C ASP A 55 11.42 5.31 -8.03
N PHE A 56 10.80 4.13 -7.92
CA PHE A 56 9.82 3.65 -8.90
C PHE A 56 8.48 4.36 -8.77
N TYR A 57 8.02 4.60 -7.54
CA TYR A 57 6.71 5.25 -7.24
C TYR A 57 6.84 6.73 -6.87
N ARG A 58 7.92 7.40 -7.27
CA ARG A 58 8.07 8.85 -7.07
C ARG A 58 6.99 9.63 -7.83
N ASP A 59 6.71 10.84 -7.37
CA ASP A 59 5.60 11.66 -7.88
C ASP A 59 5.64 11.87 -9.40
N GLU A 60 6.83 12.06 -9.99
CA GLU A 60 6.99 12.23 -11.43
C GLU A 60 6.59 10.99 -12.24
N ASN A 61 6.70 9.80 -11.63
CA ASN A 61 6.35 8.54 -12.28
C ASN A 61 4.86 8.18 -12.12
N LEU A 62 4.16 8.75 -11.14
CA LEU A 62 2.77 8.39 -10.83
C LEU A 62 1.83 8.55 -12.03
N PRO A 63 1.84 9.66 -12.80
CA PRO A 63 0.96 9.79 -13.96
C PRO A 63 1.20 8.71 -15.02
N ILE A 64 2.46 8.31 -15.24
CA ILE A 64 2.84 7.26 -16.17
C ILE A 64 2.32 5.90 -15.67
N LEU A 65 2.55 5.60 -14.41
CA LEU A 65 2.10 4.35 -13.78
C LEU A 65 0.58 4.22 -13.75
N LEU A 66 -0.14 5.30 -13.43
CA LEU A 66 -1.60 5.33 -13.42
C LEU A 66 -2.21 5.17 -14.82
N SER A 67 -1.51 5.63 -15.86
CA SER A 67 -1.90 5.38 -17.26
C SER A 67 -1.52 3.98 -17.76
N GLY A 68 -0.87 3.15 -16.94
CA GLY A 68 -0.41 1.80 -17.30
C GLY A 68 0.92 1.77 -18.05
N GLY A 69 1.65 2.89 -18.10
CA GLY A 69 2.97 3.00 -18.71
C GLY A 69 4.11 2.51 -17.79
N CYS A 70 5.29 2.36 -18.37
CA CYS A 70 6.52 2.09 -17.65
C CYS A 70 7.35 3.38 -17.55
N PRO A 71 7.78 3.80 -16.36
CA PRO A 71 8.62 4.99 -16.23
C PRO A 71 9.96 4.86 -16.93
N ASP A 72 10.51 5.98 -17.37
CA ASP A 72 11.83 6.04 -17.99
C ASP A 72 12.92 5.51 -17.05
N GLY A 73 13.89 4.79 -17.61
CA GLY A 73 14.97 4.16 -16.86
C GLY A 73 14.64 2.77 -16.30
N TYR A 74 13.42 2.28 -16.51
CA TYR A 74 12.99 0.93 -16.13
C TYR A 74 12.70 0.07 -17.36
N ASP A 75 13.03 -1.21 -17.27
CA ASP A 75 12.72 -2.20 -18.32
C ASP A 75 11.39 -2.89 -17.97
N ALA A 76 10.38 -2.70 -18.82
CA ALA A 76 9.06 -3.33 -18.64
C ALA A 76 9.12 -4.87 -18.69
N GLU A 77 10.15 -5.45 -19.32
CA GLU A 77 10.37 -6.90 -19.41
C GLU A 77 11.10 -7.45 -18.15
N ASP A 78 11.70 -6.59 -17.33
CA ASP A 78 12.26 -7.03 -16.05
C ASP A 78 11.15 -7.65 -15.18
N LYS A 79 11.45 -8.81 -14.59
CA LYS A 79 10.48 -9.61 -13.83
C LYS A 79 9.83 -8.83 -12.67
N THR A 80 10.59 -7.97 -12.00
CA THR A 80 10.09 -7.17 -10.88
C THR A 80 9.19 -6.06 -11.40
N ILE A 81 9.64 -5.33 -12.42
CA ILE A 81 8.91 -4.21 -13.03
C ILE A 81 7.62 -4.72 -13.68
N SER A 82 7.70 -5.74 -14.53
CA SER A 82 6.55 -6.37 -15.18
C SER A 82 5.47 -6.80 -14.16
N ARG A 83 5.88 -7.35 -13.03
CA ARG A 83 4.96 -7.72 -11.95
C ARG A 83 4.27 -6.49 -11.32
N GLN A 84 4.99 -5.37 -11.11
CA GLN A 84 4.40 -4.15 -10.58
C GLN A 84 3.39 -3.55 -11.58
N LEU A 85 3.79 -3.40 -12.83
CA LEU A 85 2.91 -2.89 -13.89
C LEU A 85 1.65 -3.76 -14.05
N LYS A 86 1.81 -5.08 -14.01
CA LYS A 86 0.67 -6.00 -14.04
C LYS A 86 -0.28 -5.84 -12.85
N ASN A 87 0.24 -5.63 -11.66
CA ASN A 87 -0.58 -5.40 -10.48
C ASN A 87 -1.38 -4.09 -10.62
N LEU A 88 -0.72 -3.01 -11.05
CA LEU A 88 -1.38 -1.71 -11.28
C LEU A 88 -2.48 -1.81 -12.35
N LYS A 89 -2.23 -2.54 -13.43
CA LYS A 89 -3.23 -2.76 -14.50
C LYS A 89 -4.54 -3.40 -14.00
N TYR A 90 -4.49 -4.17 -12.92
CA TYR A 90 -5.66 -4.83 -12.34
C TYR A 90 -6.26 -4.05 -11.16
N THR A 91 -5.86 -2.81 -10.96
CA THR A 91 -6.39 -1.92 -9.93
C THR A 91 -7.18 -0.80 -10.61
N ALA A 92 -8.34 -0.46 -10.06
CA ALA A 92 -9.17 0.62 -10.61
C ALA A 92 -8.41 1.96 -10.57
N PRO A 93 -8.23 2.65 -11.73
CA PRO A 93 -7.40 3.87 -11.78
C PRO A 93 -7.94 5.00 -10.89
N ILE A 94 -9.28 5.18 -10.84
CA ILE A 94 -9.91 6.17 -9.96
C ILE A 94 -9.60 5.87 -8.50
N ALA A 95 -9.68 4.61 -8.09
CA ALA A 95 -9.38 4.21 -6.71
C ALA A 95 -7.90 4.45 -6.36
N LEU A 96 -6.98 4.21 -7.28
CA LEU A 96 -5.55 4.51 -7.08
C LEU A 96 -5.31 6.01 -6.90
N SER A 97 -5.93 6.85 -7.75
CA SER A 97 -5.81 8.30 -7.64
C SER A 97 -6.38 8.83 -6.32
N MET A 98 -7.56 8.34 -5.92
CA MET A 98 -8.16 8.72 -4.63
C MET A 98 -7.31 8.26 -3.43
N ALA A 99 -6.76 7.06 -3.48
CA ALA A 99 -5.89 6.56 -2.42
C ALA A 99 -4.61 7.39 -2.30
N SER A 100 -3.99 7.77 -3.42
CA SER A 100 -2.81 8.64 -3.43
C SER A 100 -3.14 10.01 -2.81
N GLU A 101 -4.25 10.65 -3.23
CA GLU A 101 -4.71 11.92 -2.69
C GLU A 101 -4.96 11.84 -1.16
N LEU A 102 -5.62 10.77 -0.70
CA LEU A 102 -5.87 10.57 0.73
C LEU A 102 -4.60 10.37 1.54
N ILE A 103 -3.62 9.63 1.02
CA ILE A 103 -2.32 9.47 1.66
C ILE A 103 -1.62 10.82 1.85
N ASP A 104 -1.62 11.67 0.82
CA ASP A 104 -1.02 13.01 0.88
C ASP A 104 -1.73 13.91 1.89
N ILE A 105 -3.06 13.90 1.91
CA ILE A 105 -3.87 14.64 2.88
C ILE A 105 -3.57 14.16 4.31
N THR A 106 -3.60 12.86 4.53
CA THR A 106 -3.48 12.28 5.89
C THR A 106 -2.08 12.37 6.46
N ALA A 107 -1.04 12.50 5.62
CA ALA A 107 0.35 12.69 6.05
C ALA A 107 0.55 13.95 6.93
N ASN A 108 -0.31 14.96 6.79
CA ASN A 108 -0.18 16.27 7.45
C ASN A 108 -1.41 16.67 8.30
N THR A 109 -2.29 15.71 8.62
CA THR A 109 -3.52 15.95 9.38
C THR A 109 -3.58 15.10 10.65
N THR A 110 -4.52 15.41 11.54
CA THR A 110 -4.81 14.55 12.71
C THR A 110 -5.53 13.28 12.25
N LEU A 111 -5.52 12.25 13.09
CA LEU A 111 -6.26 11.01 12.82
C LEU A 111 -7.75 11.27 12.54
N GLU A 112 -8.39 12.13 13.31
CA GLU A 112 -9.81 12.47 13.13
C GLU A 112 -10.06 13.13 11.78
N GLN A 113 -9.24 14.12 11.40
CA GLN A 113 -9.33 14.78 10.10
C GLN A 113 -9.06 13.81 8.94
N GLY A 114 -8.11 12.88 9.12
CA GLY A 114 -7.84 11.83 8.13
C GLY A 114 -9.05 10.93 7.92
N LEU A 115 -9.65 10.45 9.00
CA LEU A 115 -10.86 9.62 8.95
C LEU A 115 -12.05 10.35 8.32
N ASP A 116 -12.26 11.62 8.63
CA ASP A 116 -13.30 12.44 8.00
C ASP A 116 -13.07 12.58 6.50
N SER A 117 -11.81 12.76 6.08
CA SER A 117 -11.43 12.82 4.66
C SER A 117 -11.71 11.50 3.93
N GLU A 118 -11.39 10.36 4.55
CA GLU A 118 -11.71 9.04 4.00
C GLU A 118 -13.22 8.82 3.86
N LEU A 119 -14.00 9.16 4.90
CA LEU A 119 -15.46 9.05 4.88
C LEU A 119 -16.09 9.92 3.79
N ALA A 120 -15.58 11.14 3.59
CA ALA A 120 -16.08 12.04 2.55
C ALA A 120 -15.89 11.46 1.13
N LYS A 121 -14.84 10.67 0.90
CA LYS A 121 -14.57 10.03 -0.41
C LYS A 121 -15.36 8.75 -0.68
N LEU A 122 -16.02 8.16 0.33
CA LEU A 122 -16.75 6.91 0.14
C LEU A 122 -17.88 7.03 -0.89
N THR A 123 -18.66 8.10 -0.85
CA THR A 123 -19.74 8.29 -1.81
C THR A 123 -19.21 8.40 -3.23
N ASP A 124 -18.12 9.14 -3.42
CA ASP A 124 -17.51 9.35 -4.72
C ASP A 124 -17.01 8.03 -5.31
N ILE A 125 -16.23 7.25 -4.55
CA ILE A 125 -15.68 6.00 -5.05
C ILE A 125 -16.76 4.94 -5.34
N PHE A 126 -17.75 4.79 -4.47
CA PHE A 126 -18.83 3.83 -4.67
C PHE A 126 -19.87 4.24 -5.74
N SER A 127 -19.84 5.49 -6.21
CA SER A 127 -20.64 5.97 -7.33
C SER A 127 -20.05 5.64 -8.70
N THR A 128 -18.80 5.15 -8.74
CA THR A 128 -18.11 4.83 -10.00
C THR A 128 -18.61 3.51 -10.60
N ARG A 129 -18.58 3.41 -11.93
CA ARG A 129 -18.85 2.14 -12.62
C ARG A 129 -17.77 1.10 -12.30
N ASP A 130 -16.55 1.54 -12.09
CA ASP A 130 -15.44 0.65 -11.74
C ASP A 130 -15.64 0.01 -10.35
N ALA A 131 -16.29 0.69 -9.41
CA ALA A 131 -16.66 0.10 -8.12
C ALA A 131 -17.72 -1.01 -8.31
N LEU A 132 -18.74 -0.76 -9.12
CA LEU A 132 -19.76 -1.75 -9.44
C LEU A 132 -19.16 -2.96 -10.17
N GLU A 133 -18.29 -2.72 -11.14
CA GLU A 133 -17.56 -3.77 -11.86
C GLU A 133 -16.70 -4.60 -10.91
N GLY A 134 -15.94 -3.96 -10.01
CA GLY A 134 -15.10 -4.66 -9.03
C GLY A 134 -15.91 -5.58 -8.11
N LEU A 135 -17.03 -5.10 -7.59
CA LEU A 135 -17.93 -5.88 -6.73
C LEU A 135 -18.60 -7.03 -7.51
N SER A 136 -19.06 -6.77 -8.73
CA SER A 136 -19.67 -7.79 -9.58
C SER A 136 -18.67 -8.89 -9.94
N ALA A 137 -17.49 -8.50 -10.35
CA ALA A 137 -16.41 -9.43 -10.68
C ALA A 137 -16.02 -10.31 -9.49
N LEU A 138 -16.00 -9.76 -8.28
CA LEU A 138 -15.73 -10.52 -7.05
C LEU A 138 -16.82 -11.58 -6.81
N ILE A 139 -18.09 -11.20 -6.93
CA ILE A 139 -19.24 -12.12 -6.74
C ILE A 139 -19.24 -13.23 -7.79
N GLU A 140 -18.92 -12.89 -9.04
CA GLU A 140 -18.90 -13.82 -10.17
C GLU A 140 -17.63 -14.67 -10.26
N GLY A 141 -16.62 -14.42 -9.40
CA GLY A 141 -15.36 -15.16 -9.38
C GLY A 141 -14.49 -14.91 -10.62
N ARG A 142 -14.66 -13.79 -11.31
CA ARG A 142 -13.88 -13.37 -12.49
C ARG A 142 -12.95 -12.19 -12.17
N ARG A 143 -12.09 -11.86 -13.10
CA ARG A 143 -11.31 -10.62 -13.01
C ARG A 143 -12.14 -9.42 -13.45
N ALA A 144 -11.99 -8.31 -12.71
CA ALA A 144 -12.58 -7.04 -13.08
C ALA A 144 -11.89 -6.43 -14.31
N THR A 145 -12.67 -5.68 -15.11
CA THR A 145 -12.18 -4.91 -16.26
C THR A 145 -12.59 -3.46 -16.06
N TYR A 146 -11.68 -2.67 -15.53
CA TYR A 146 -11.92 -1.27 -15.20
C TYR A 146 -11.86 -0.38 -16.45
N GLN A 147 -12.74 0.62 -16.50
CA GLN A 147 -12.89 1.57 -17.61
C GLN A 147 -12.56 3.00 -17.22
N ASN A 148 -12.14 3.24 -15.99
CA ASN A 148 -11.85 4.56 -15.43
C ASN A 148 -13.10 5.49 -15.46
N SER A 149 -14.23 4.97 -15.02
CA SER A 149 -15.52 5.68 -15.08
C SER A 149 -16.44 5.37 -13.89
#